data_9f943e03914d545379d995bdb56a400d
#
_entry.id   9f943e03914d545379d995bdb56a400d
#
_cell.length_a   1.000
_cell.length_b   1.000
_cell.length_c   1.000
_cell.angle_alpha   90.00
_cell.angle_beta   90.00
_cell.angle_gamma   90.00
#
_symmetry.space_group_name_H-M   'P 1'
#
loop_
_entity.id
_entity.type
_entity.pdbx_description
1 polymer ?
#
loop_
_entity_poly.entity_id
_entity_poly.type
_entity_poly.pdbx_seq_one_letter_code
_entity_poly.pdbx_strand_id
1 'polypeptide(L)'
;MLKFLLADLAVKRLAGNRPGPGRPRTRPDAVLADKAYSSRTNRALLRSRGITTVIPQRADEIGHRRRRGSAGGRPPGFDSVAYKDRNVVERSFNDHKQWRGIATRYDKHAVVYRGGVVLRAITIWLRE
;
A
#
# COMPACT_ATOMS: atom_id res chain seq x y z
N MET A 1 -12.00 -4.25 3.22
CA MET A 1 -11.15 -3.95 2.06
C MET A 1 -9.66 -4.16 2.35
N LEU A 2 -9.06 -3.52 3.36
CA LEU A 2 -7.65 -3.79 3.72
C LEU A 2 -7.38 -5.25 4.11
N LYS A 3 -8.33 -5.94 4.72
CA LYS A 3 -8.23 -7.38 5.02
C LYS A 3 -8.02 -8.23 3.76
N PHE A 4 -8.72 -7.92 2.67
CA PHE A 4 -8.56 -8.62 1.39
C PHE A 4 -7.23 -8.26 0.72
N LEU A 5 -6.83 -6.99 0.76
CA LEU A 5 -5.54 -6.55 0.21
C LEU A 5 -4.36 -7.18 0.97
N LEU A 6 -4.43 -7.25 2.30
CA LEU A 6 -3.39 -7.89 3.12
C LEU A 6 -3.46 -9.42 3.06
N ALA A 7 -4.63 -10.02 2.85
CA ALA A 7 -4.75 -11.45 2.58
C ALA A 7 -4.16 -11.80 1.21
N ASP A 8 -4.43 -11.02 0.18
CA ASP A 8 -3.83 -11.19 -1.15
C ASP A 8 -2.32 -10.92 -1.16
N LEU A 9 -1.85 -9.91 -0.42
CA LEU A 9 -0.42 -9.63 -0.23
C LEU A 9 0.28 -10.70 0.63
N ALA A 10 -0.44 -11.35 1.55
CA ALA A 10 0.11 -12.43 2.37
C ALA A 10 0.11 -13.78 1.65
N VAL A 11 -0.83 -14.00 0.73
CA VAL A 11 -1.01 -15.28 0.02
C VAL A 11 -0.23 -15.31 -1.30
N LYS A 12 -0.17 -14.21 -2.02
CA LYS A 12 0.68 -14.09 -3.20
C LYS A 12 2.01 -13.52 -2.78
N ARG A 13 2.90 -14.44 -2.34
CA ARG A 13 4.34 -14.29 -2.43
C ARG A 13 4.70 -12.99 -3.14
N LEU A 14 4.96 -11.95 -2.37
CA LEU A 14 5.90 -10.95 -2.81
C LEU A 14 7.23 -11.72 -2.90
N ALA A 15 7.34 -12.50 -3.94
CA ALA A 15 8.60 -12.97 -4.44
C ALA A 15 9.33 -11.73 -4.95
N GLY A 16 9.64 -10.84 -4.03
CA GLY A 16 10.68 -9.86 -4.23
C GLY A 16 11.89 -10.71 -4.54
N ASN A 17 12.23 -10.76 -5.82
CA ASN A 17 13.38 -11.45 -6.33
C ASN A 17 14.58 -10.82 -5.62
N ARG A 18 14.93 -11.34 -4.44
CA ARG A 18 16.22 -11.01 -3.85
C ARG A 18 17.25 -11.71 -4.72
N PRO A 19 18.16 -10.97 -5.35
CA PRO A 19 19.34 -11.58 -5.95
C PRO A 19 20.19 -12.11 -4.77
N GLY A 20 20.00 -13.38 -4.40
CA GLY A 20 20.74 -14.02 -3.33
C GLY A 20 20.06 -15.25 -2.76
N PRO A 21 20.82 -16.19 -2.15
CA PRO A 21 20.26 -17.37 -1.52
C PRO A 21 19.46 -16.97 -0.28
N GLY A 22 18.19 -17.36 -0.21
CA GLY A 22 17.34 -17.13 0.95
C GLY A 22 15.87 -17.36 0.64
N ARG A 23 15.09 -17.62 1.70
CA ARG A 23 13.63 -17.77 1.59
C ARG A 23 13.00 -16.46 1.13
N PRO A 24 12.08 -16.45 0.16
CA PRO A 24 11.36 -15.25 -0.27
C PRO A 24 10.69 -14.56 0.92
N ARG A 25 10.72 -13.21 0.94
CA ARG A 25 9.98 -12.43 1.95
C ARG A 25 8.49 -12.67 1.80
N THR A 26 7.83 -13.04 2.89
CA THR A 26 6.39 -13.25 2.93
C THR A 26 5.64 -12.07 3.56
N ARG A 27 6.36 -11.07 4.09
CA ARG A 27 5.82 -9.97 4.86
C ARG A 27 6.57 -8.67 4.54
N PRO A 28 5.87 -7.54 4.26
CA PRO A 28 6.50 -6.24 4.12
C PRO A 28 6.95 -5.70 5.49
N ASP A 29 7.95 -4.84 5.50
CA ASP A 29 8.42 -4.17 6.72
C ASP A 29 7.46 -3.07 7.16
N ALA A 30 6.89 -2.34 6.20
CA ALA A 30 5.96 -1.25 6.44
C ALA A 30 4.84 -1.23 5.41
N VAL A 31 3.69 -0.68 5.81
CA VAL A 31 2.56 -0.38 4.93
C VAL A 31 2.27 1.11 5.00
N LEU A 32 2.41 1.76 3.85
CA LEU A 32 2.03 3.15 3.63
C LEU A 32 0.63 3.17 3.01
N ALA A 33 -0.32 3.85 3.64
CA ALA A 33 -1.67 3.92 3.11
C ALA A 33 -2.33 5.27 3.42
N ASP A 34 -3.40 5.57 2.69
CA ASP A 34 -4.19 6.78 2.89
C ASP A 34 -4.90 6.77 4.27
N LYS A 35 -5.24 7.96 4.75
CA LYS A 35 -6.01 8.19 5.99
C LYS A 35 -7.33 7.42 6.04
N ALA A 36 -7.92 7.04 4.90
CA ALA A 36 -9.09 6.18 4.83
C ALA A 36 -8.88 4.81 5.51
N TYR A 37 -7.63 4.34 5.60
CA TYR A 37 -7.25 3.06 6.21
C TYR A 37 -6.80 3.18 7.68
N SER A 38 -6.98 4.35 8.32
CA SER A 38 -6.49 4.66 9.67
C SER A 38 -7.20 3.90 10.80
N SER A 39 -8.23 3.11 10.53
CA SER A 39 -9.07 2.44 11.52
C SER A 39 -8.25 1.65 12.56
N ARG A 40 -8.77 1.61 13.80
CA ARG A 40 -8.17 0.84 14.91
C ARG A 40 -7.96 -0.63 14.55
N THR A 41 -8.93 -1.23 13.85
CA THR A 41 -8.87 -2.63 13.42
C THR A 41 -7.73 -2.88 12.45
N ASN A 42 -7.53 -1.99 11.46
CA ASN A 42 -6.45 -2.10 10.50
C ASN A 42 -5.08 -1.97 11.18
N ARG A 43 -4.94 -1.00 12.09
CA ARG A 43 -3.70 -0.81 12.85
C ARG A 43 -3.40 -2.00 13.76
N ALA A 44 -4.41 -2.58 14.41
CA ALA A 44 -4.25 -3.77 15.24
C ALA A 44 -3.82 -4.98 14.41
N LEU A 45 -4.41 -5.17 13.22
CA LEU A 45 -4.04 -6.23 12.29
C LEU A 45 -2.59 -6.10 11.80
N LEU A 46 -2.15 -4.89 11.44
CA LEU A 46 -0.76 -4.67 11.00
C LEU A 46 0.22 -4.92 12.15
N ARG A 47 -0.12 -4.44 13.35
CA ARG A 47 0.69 -4.66 14.55
C ARG A 47 0.81 -6.14 14.91
N SER A 48 -0.29 -6.90 14.87
CA SER A 48 -0.25 -8.35 15.16
C SER A 48 0.62 -9.13 14.16
N ARG A 49 0.80 -8.58 12.96
CA ARG A 49 1.70 -9.14 11.95
C ARG A 49 3.13 -8.59 12.01
N GLY A 50 3.44 -7.70 12.95
CA GLY A 50 4.74 -7.05 13.08
C GLY A 50 5.08 -6.15 11.88
N ILE A 51 4.06 -5.51 11.26
CA ILE A 51 4.22 -4.62 10.13
C ILE A 51 4.13 -3.18 10.62
N THR A 52 5.11 -2.36 10.29
CA THR A 52 5.10 -0.93 10.62
C THR A 52 3.98 -0.22 9.85
N THR A 53 3.23 0.62 10.57
CA THR A 53 2.08 1.33 9.99
C THR A 53 2.41 2.78 9.76
N VAL A 54 2.47 3.21 8.50
CA VAL A 54 2.69 4.61 8.10
C VAL A 54 1.40 5.13 7.47
N ILE A 55 0.40 5.38 8.32
CA ILE A 55 -0.93 5.84 7.92
C ILE A 55 -1.27 7.08 8.76
N PRO A 56 -1.60 8.22 8.15
CA PRO A 56 -2.01 9.40 8.91
C PRO A 56 -3.35 9.16 9.60
N GLN A 57 -3.59 9.88 10.71
CA GLN A 57 -4.89 9.86 11.37
C GLN A 57 -5.87 10.78 10.64
N ARG A 58 -7.15 10.43 10.71
CA ARG A 58 -8.24 11.29 10.27
C ARG A 58 -8.49 12.37 11.32
N ALA A 59 -8.99 13.53 10.89
CA ALA A 59 -9.28 14.67 11.78
C ALA A 59 -10.33 14.32 12.85
N ASP A 60 -11.35 13.54 12.48
CA ASP A 60 -12.37 13.04 13.40
C ASP A 60 -11.79 12.12 14.48
N GLU A 61 -10.89 11.22 14.14
CA GLU A 61 -10.19 10.35 15.10
C GLU A 61 -9.37 11.16 16.10
N ILE A 62 -8.67 12.19 15.61
CA ILE A 62 -7.91 13.12 16.47
C ILE A 62 -8.86 13.87 17.40
N GLY A 63 -9.97 14.39 16.88
CA GLY A 63 -10.99 15.09 17.65
C GLY A 63 -11.62 14.20 18.72
N HIS A 64 -12.01 12.98 18.38
CA HIS A 64 -12.55 12.00 19.33
C HIS A 64 -11.57 11.67 20.46
N ARG A 65 -10.30 11.46 20.12
CA ARG A 65 -9.26 11.20 21.12
C ARG A 65 -9.08 12.40 22.07
N ARG A 66 -9.01 13.61 21.53
CA ARG A 66 -8.85 14.84 22.34
C ARG A 66 -10.02 15.05 23.31
N ARG A 67 -11.26 14.81 22.86
CA ARG A 67 -12.45 14.93 23.71
C ARG A 67 -12.46 13.93 24.87
N ARG A 68 -11.82 12.76 24.73
CA ARG A 68 -11.68 11.77 25.80
C ARG A 68 -10.58 12.10 26.81
N GLY A 69 -9.78 13.15 26.60
CA GLY A 69 -8.70 13.51 27.50
C GLY A 69 -7.73 12.35 27.76
N SER A 70 -7.46 12.05 29.02
CA SER A 70 -6.58 10.95 29.44
C SER A 70 -7.06 9.58 28.95
N ALA A 71 -8.36 9.36 28.88
CA ALA A 71 -8.95 8.12 28.37
C ALA A 71 -8.81 7.96 26.83
N GLY A 72 -8.40 8.99 26.11
CA GLY A 72 -8.17 8.97 24.68
C GLY A 72 -6.92 8.19 24.23
N GLY A 73 -6.00 7.96 25.16
CA GLY A 73 -4.78 7.21 24.93
C GLY A 73 -3.72 7.92 24.09
N ARG A 74 -2.56 7.28 23.95
CA ARG A 74 -1.44 7.82 23.15
C ARG A 74 -1.78 7.85 21.65
N PRO A 75 -1.45 8.94 20.94
CA PRO A 75 -1.59 9.01 19.50
C PRO A 75 -0.75 7.90 18.82
N PRO A 76 -1.25 7.29 17.73
CA PRO A 76 -0.44 6.38 16.93
C PRO A 76 0.78 7.13 16.38
N GLY A 77 1.94 6.47 16.38
CA GLY A 77 3.14 7.00 15.72
C GLY A 77 2.88 7.22 14.23
N PHE A 78 3.40 8.32 13.71
CA PHE A 78 3.31 8.64 12.29
C PHE A 78 4.65 9.19 11.81
N ASP A 79 5.26 8.50 10.87
CA ASP A 79 6.47 8.92 10.20
C ASP A 79 6.09 9.71 8.94
N SER A 80 6.25 11.03 9.01
CA SER A 80 5.94 11.95 7.92
C SER A 80 6.96 11.89 6.78
N VAL A 81 8.20 11.48 7.07
CA VAL A 81 9.26 11.36 6.07
C VAL A 81 8.99 10.13 5.21
N ALA A 82 8.83 8.97 5.84
CA ALA A 82 8.47 7.75 5.14
C ALA A 82 7.12 7.87 4.38
N TYR A 83 6.20 8.67 4.89
CA TYR A 83 4.91 8.87 4.20
C TYR A 83 5.03 9.58 2.85
N LYS A 84 6.07 10.40 2.64
CA LYS A 84 6.33 11.07 1.35
C LYS A 84 6.63 10.07 0.24
N ASP A 85 7.18 8.91 0.58
CA ASP A 85 7.47 7.85 -0.38
C ASP A 85 6.20 7.27 -1.03
N ARG A 86 5.01 7.50 -0.44
CA ARG A 86 3.73 7.18 -1.06
C ARG A 86 3.55 7.82 -2.45
N ASN A 87 4.20 8.95 -2.70
CA ASN A 87 4.17 9.62 -4.00
C ASN A 87 4.70 8.76 -5.16
N VAL A 88 5.56 7.77 -4.87
CA VAL A 88 6.03 6.80 -5.86
C VAL A 88 4.86 6.02 -6.47
N VAL A 89 3.88 5.63 -5.64
CA VAL A 89 2.68 4.91 -6.09
C VAL A 89 1.83 5.79 -7.00
N GLU A 90 1.64 7.06 -6.65
CA GLU A 90 0.86 8.01 -7.45
C GLU A 90 1.54 8.28 -8.80
N ARG A 91 2.86 8.45 -8.82
CA ARG A 91 3.65 8.59 -10.05
C ARG A 91 3.53 7.34 -10.92
N SER A 92 3.66 6.15 -10.33
CA SER A 92 3.49 4.88 -11.05
C SER A 92 2.11 4.77 -11.71
N PHE A 93 1.04 5.16 -11.02
CA PHE A 93 -0.30 5.20 -11.62
C PHE A 93 -0.40 6.20 -12.78
N ASN A 94 0.21 7.37 -12.65
CA ASN A 94 0.23 8.35 -13.73
C ASN A 94 0.98 7.83 -14.96
N ASP A 95 2.13 7.19 -14.76
CA ASP A 95 2.90 6.57 -15.83
C ASP A 95 2.12 5.47 -16.55
N HIS A 96 1.35 4.67 -15.82
CA HIS A 96 0.48 3.66 -16.42
C HIS A 96 -0.67 4.30 -17.20
N LYS A 97 -1.27 5.38 -16.69
CA LYS A 97 -2.37 6.11 -17.36
C LYS A 97 -1.92 6.79 -18.67
N GLN A 98 -0.65 7.16 -18.81
CA GLN A 98 -0.13 7.70 -20.06
C GLN A 98 -0.18 6.70 -21.21
N TRP A 99 -0.29 5.41 -20.92
CA TRP A 99 -0.49 4.41 -21.96
C TRP A 99 -1.99 4.26 -22.26
N ARG A 100 -2.42 4.83 -23.40
CA ARG A 100 -3.85 4.93 -23.76
C ARG A 100 -4.57 3.59 -23.72
N GLY A 101 -3.95 2.49 -24.14
CA GLY A 101 -4.53 1.16 -24.09
C GLY A 101 -4.92 0.72 -22.68
N ILE A 102 -4.13 1.06 -21.66
CA ILE A 102 -4.44 0.78 -20.25
C ILE A 102 -5.47 1.78 -19.71
N ALA A 103 -5.31 3.07 -20.01
CA ALA A 103 -6.17 4.12 -19.47
C ALA A 103 -7.62 3.99 -19.92
N THR A 104 -7.84 3.60 -21.17
CA THR A 104 -9.17 3.50 -21.78
C THR A 104 -9.88 2.20 -21.53
N ARG A 105 -9.18 1.19 -21.01
CA ARG A 105 -9.75 -0.14 -20.67
C ARG A 105 -10.55 -0.78 -21.81
N TYR A 106 -10.07 -0.67 -23.04
CA TYR A 106 -10.73 -1.29 -24.21
C TYR A 106 -10.65 -2.83 -24.20
N ASP A 107 -9.73 -3.39 -23.44
CA ASP A 107 -9.58 -4.84 -23.34
C ASP A 107 -10.78 -5.46 -22.60
N LYS A 108 -11.55 -6.27 -23.32
CA LYS A 108 -12.70 -7.00 -22.76
C LYS A 108 -12.27 -8.18 -21.86
N HIS A 109 -11.07 -8.70 -22.08
CA HIS A 109 -10.55 -9.86 -21.35
C HIS A 109 -9.55 -9.42 -20.27
N ALA A 110 -9.84 -9.80 -19.02
CA ALA A 110 -8.97 -9.46 -17.88
C ALA A 110 -7.52 -9.92 -18.04
N VAL A 111 -7.29 -11.04 -18.73
CA VAL A 111 -5.95 -11.59 -19.00
C VAL A 111 -5.16 -10.67 -19.94
N VAL A 112 -5.79 -10.16 -21.01
CA VAL A 112 -5.16 -9.24 -21.97
C VAL A 112 -4.83 -7.92 -21.29
N TYR A 113 -5.78 -7.35 -20.56
CA TYR A 113 -5.57 -6.13 -19.77
C TYR A 113 -4.40 -6.28 -18.79
N ARG A 114 -4.38 -7.40 -18.03
CA ARG A 114 -3.28 -7.71 -17.09
C ARG A 114 -1.94 -7.82 -17.82
N GLY A 115 -1.91 -8.46 -18.99
CA GLY A 115 -0.71 -8.56 -19.82
C GLY A 115 -0.17 -7.17 -20.20
N GLY A 116 -1.05 -6.29 -20.65
CA GLY A 116 -0.71 -4.89 -20.96
C GLY A 116 -0.14 -4.13 -19.77
N VAL A 117 -0.76 -4.26 -18.60
CA VAL A 117 -0.26 -3.63 -17.35
C VAL A 117 1.12 -4.15 -16.97
N VAL A 118 1.37 -5.46 -17.09
CA VAL A 118 2.67 -6.06 -16.79
C VAL A 118 3.74 -5.57 -17.76
N LEU A 119 3.45 -5.56 -19.07
CA LEU A 119 4.37 -5.03 -20.08
C LEU A 119 4.72 -3.56 -19.82
N ARG A 120 3.71 -2.75 -19.46
CA ARG A 120 3.96 -1.35 -19.12
C ARG A 120 4.83 -1.21 -17.87
N ALA A 121 4.59 -2.01 -16.84
CA ALA A 121 5.42 -2.03 -15.64
C ALA A 121 6.88 -2.36 -15.97
N ILE A 122 7.12 -3.35 -16.82
CA ILE A 122 8.46 -3.73 -17.29
C ILE A 122 9.12 -2.55 -18.04
N THR A 123 8.39 -1.90 -18.95
CA THR A 123 8.93 -0.76 -19.71
C THR A 123 9.25 0.46 -18.85
N ILE A 124 8.52 0.68 -17.75
CA ILE A 124 8.83 1.72 -16.76
C ILE A 124 10.12 1.35 -16.04
N TRP A 125 10.22 0.11 -15.58
CA TRP A 125 11.38 -0.38 -14.84
C TRP A 125 12.68 -0.39 -15.65
N LEU A 126 12.60 -0.65 -16.96
CA LEU A 126 13.77 -0.65 -17.85
C LEU A 126 14.25 0.77 -18.25
N ARG A 127 13.51 1.83 -17.87
CA ARG A 127 13.89 3.22 -18.13
C ARG A 127 14.76 3.84 -17.02
N GLU A 128 14.87 3.15 -15.88
CA GLU A 128 15.76 3.52 -14.77
C GLU A 128 17.17 2.95 -15.02
#